data_0f242b5e16513c6e9bce3dc2d8d162e1
#
_entry.id   0f242b5e16513c6e9bce3dc2d8d162e1
#
_cell.length_a   1.000
_cell.length_b   1.000
_cell.length_c   1.000
_cell.angle_alpha   90.00
_cell.angle_beta   90.00
_cell.angle_gamma   90.00
#
_symmetry.space_group_name_H-M   'P 1'
#
loop_
_entity.id
_entity.type
_entity.pdbx_description
1 polymer ?
#
loop_
_entity_poly.entity_id
_entity_poly.type
_entity_poly.pdbx_seq_one_letter_code
_entity_poly.pdbx_strand_id
1 'polypeptide(L)'
;MAQAQKKSPMAKDGDDNLWDGNLFGESEAPPAAAGGYTAKDIEVLEGLEPVRKRPGMYIGGVDERAMHHLFAEVLDNSMDEAVAGFADRIEVELEADGTLRVTDNGRGMPVDPHPKFPKKSALEIIMTVLHAGGKFSGKVYHTSGGLHGVGVSVVNALSDKVEVEV
;
A
#
# COMPACT_ATOMS: atom_id res chain seq x y z
N MET A 1 50.08 10.03 -40.90
CA MET A 1 50.86 11.09 -40.27
C MET A 1 50.28 11.33 -38.89
N ALA A 2 50.95 10.80 -37.91
CA ALA A 2 51.66 11.47 -36.81
C ALA A 2 50.67 12.13 -35.83
N GLN A 3 50.39 11.48 -34.72
CA GLN A 3 50.95 11.48 -33.35
C GLN A 3 50.93 12.87 -32.69
N ALA A 4 50.30 12.95 -31.57
CA ALA A 4 50.94 13.50 -30.37
C ALA A 4 50.11 13.14 -29.09
N GLN A 5 50.68 12.26 -28.29
CA GLN A 5 50.42 12.10 -26.87
C GLN A 5 50.88 13.33 -26.11
N LYS A 6 50.11 13.77 -25.12
CA LYS A 6 50.62 14.64 -24.06
C LYS A 6 50.20 14.07 -22.69
N LYS A 7 51.20 13.44 -22.05
CA LYS A 7 51.20 13.15 -20.63
C LYS A 7 51.30 14.46 -19.84
N SER A 8 50.61 14.56 -18.77
CA SER A 8 50.87 15.51 -17.68
C SER A 8 50.84 14.77 -16.34
N PRO A 9 51.63 15.23 -15.36
CA PRO A 9 52.22 14.37 -14.35
C PRO A 9 51.40 14.27 -13.08
N MET A 10 51.70 13.18 -12.35
CA MET A 10 51.27 12.85 -11.01
C MET A 10 51.50 13.98 -10.00
N ALA A 11 50.50 14.26 -9.18
CA ALA A 11 50.72 14.70 -7.82
C ALA A 11 50.38 13.51 -6.91
N LYS A 12 51.34 13.07 -6.17
CA LYS A 12 51.23 12.18 -5.02
C LYS A 12 50.95 13.06 -3.80
N ASP A 13 50.18 12.53 -2.92
CA ASP A 13 50.21 12.52 -1.47
C ASP A 13 48.85 12.84 -0.86
N GLY A 14 48.38 11.92 -0.03
CA GLY A 14 47.35 12.13 0.97
C GLY A 14 46.40 10.97 1.14
N ASP A 15 46.73 10.04 2.01
CA ASP A 15 45.84 9.18 2.81
C ASP A 15 44.46 8.82 2.25
N ASP A 16 44.41 7.95 1.25
CA ASP A 16 43.18 7.30 0.82
C ASP A 16 43.11 5.82 1.24
N ASN A 17 43.33 5.56 2.52
CA ASN A 17 43.04 4.25 3.13
C ASN A 17 41.90 4.30 4.11
N LEU A 18 40.81 5.02 3.79
CA LEU A 18 39.60 5.01 4.62
C LEU A 18 38.56 3.99 4.16
N TRP A 19 38.86 3.22 3.13
CA TRP A 19 38.01 2.12 2.63
C TRP A 19 38.82 0.83 2.53
N ASP A 20 39.58 0.52 3.60
CA ASP A 20 40.08 -0.86 3.76
C ASP A 20 38.83 -1.73 4.05
N GLY A 21 38.54 -2.63 3.10
CA GLY A 21 37.29 -3.38 2.96
C GLY A 21 36.94 -4.37 4.08
N ASN A 22 37.19 -4.00 5.32
CA ASN A 22 36.95 -4.84 6.50
C ASN A 22 35.96 -4.22 7.49
N LEU A 23 35.00 -3.43 7.00
CA LEU A 23 33.92 -2.93 7.85
C LEU A 23 32.95 -4.04 8.28
N PHE A 24 32.91 -5.12 7.53
CA PHE A 24 32.27 -6.38 7.91
C PHE A 24 33.37 -7.42 7.91
N GLY A 25 33.92 -7.77 9.10
CA GLY A 25 34.89 -8.82 9.22
C GLY A 25 34.55 -10.01 8.33
N GLU A 26 35.52 -10.75 7.85
CA GLU A 26 35.32 -11.95 7.05
C GLU A 26 34.23 -12.82 7.70
N SER A 27 32.99 -12.58 7.36
CA SER A 27 31.92 -13.51 7.61
C SER A 27 32.17 -14.63 6.61
N GLU A 28 32.57 -15.81 7.10
CA GLU A 28 32.45 -17.02 6.31
C GLU A 28 31.09 -16.96 5.61
N ALA A 29 31.12 -17.01 4.30
CA ALA A 29 29.90 -17.06 3.51
C ALA A 29 29.04 -18.21 4.08
N PRO A 30 27.78 -17.97 4.42
CA PRO A 30 26.93 -19.04 4.93
C PRO A 30 27.02 -20.20 3.94
N PRO A 31 27.10 -21.46 4.41
CA PRO A 31 27.21 -22.61 3.52
C PRO A 31 26.10 -22.50 2.48
N ALA A 32 26.48 -22.57 1.21
CA ALA A 32 25.55 -22.55 0.10
C ALA A 32 24.50 -23.64 0.40
N ALA A 33 23.26 -23.22 0.69
CA ALA A 33 22.16 -24.14 0.93
C ALA A 33 22.11 -25.07 -0.26
N ALA A 34 22.12 -26.39 0.00
CA ALA A 34 22.09 -27.44 -0.99
C ALA A 34 20.69 -27.45 -1.68
N GLY A 35 20.48 -26.52 -2.58
CA GLY A 35 19.26 -26.24 -3.31
C GLY A 35 19.34 -24.77 -3.75
N GLY A 36 19.99 -24.54 -4.91
CA GLY A 36 20.23 -23.16 -5.40
C GLY A 36 18.93 -22.39 -5.50
N TYR A 37 18.88 -21.19 -4.94
CA TYR A 37 17.80 -20.23 -5.12
C TYR A 37 17.61 -19.97 -6.64
N THR A 38 16.43 -20.21 -7.15
CA THR A 38 16.11 -20.16 -8.58
C THR A 38 14.87 -19.31 -8.82
N ALA A 39 14.60 -18.98 -10.08
CA ALA A 39 13.37 -18.28 -10.45
C ALA A 39 12.08 -18.99 -10.01
N LYS A 40 12.12 -20.31 -9.75
CA LYS A 40 10.98 -21.09 -9.26
C LYS A 40 10.64 -20.79 -7.80
N ASP A 41 11.59 -20.25 -7.07
CA ASP A 41 11.43 -19.88 -5.65
C ASP A 41 10.83 -18.46 -5.49
N ILE A 42 10.63 -17.74 -6.60
CA ILE A 42 9.98 -16.43 -6.65
C ILE A 42 8.48 -16.62 -6.78
N GLU A 43 7.76 -16.29 -5.72
CA GLU A 43 6.30 -16.28 -5.70
C GLU A 43 5.79 -14.87 -6.07
N VAL A 44 4.86 -14.80 -7.01
CA VAL A 44 4.15 -13.57 -7.38
C VAL A 44 2.75 -13.62 -6.80
N LEU A 45 2.41 -12.65 -5.96
CA LEU A 45 1.09 -12.53 -5.34
C LEU A 45 0.25 -11.51 -6.12
N GLU A 46 -1.00 -11.85 -6.40
CA GLU A 46 -1.93 -11.01 -7.16
C GLU A 46 -3.18 -10.66 -6.33
N GLY A 47 -3.88 -9.59 -6.75
CA GLY A 47 -5.13 -9.16 -6.13
C GLY A 47 -4.97 -8.79 -4.65
N LEU A 48 -5.76 -9.41 -3.78
CA LEU A 48 -5.76 -9.18 -2.32
C LEU A 48 -4.89 -10.18 -1.54
N GLU A 49 -4.29 -11.14 -2.19
CA GLU A 49 -3.40 -12.15 -1.58
C GLU A 49 -2.22 -11.54 -0.79
N PRO A 50 -1.53 -10.50 -1.31
CA PRO A 50 -0.44 -9.84 -0.57
C PRO A 50 -0.89 -9.32 0.78
N VAL A 51 -2.09 -8.76 0.88
CA VAL A 51 -2.68 -8.24 2.12
C VAL A 51 -2.90 -9.36 3.12
N ARG A 52 -3.51 -10.46 2.69
CA ARG A 52 -3.79 -11.63 3.53
C ARG A 52 -2.54 -12.32 4.04
N LYS A 53 -1.50 -12.44 3.19
CA LYS A 53 -0.21 -13.06 3.57
C LYS A 53 0.63 -12.17 4.48
N ARG A 54 0.54 -10.86 4.36
CA ARG A 54 1.38 -9.88 5.06
C ARG A 54 0.55 -8.70 5.61
N PRO A 55 -0.47 -8.93 6.44
CA PRO A 55 -1.36 -7.87 6.92
C PRO A 55 -0.61 -6.74 7.63
N GLY A 56 0.42 -7.05 8.40
CA GLY A 56 1.23 -6.04 9.10
C GLY A 56 1.88 -4.98 8.21
N MET A 57 2.09 -5.27 6.92
CA MET A 57 2.59 -4.28 5.97
C MET A 57 1.56 -3.20 5.61
N TYR A 58 0.28 -3.51 5.77
CA TYR A 58 -0.84 -2.62 5.40
C TYR A 58 -1.48 -1.94 6.58
N ILE A 59 -1.56 -2.64 7.73
CA ILE A 59 -2.24 -2.14 8.94
C ILE A 59 -1.31 -2.02 10.16
N GLY A 60 0.00 -2.14 9.95
CA GLY A 60 1.00 -1.90 10.99
C GLY A 60 1.19 -3.03 12.01
N GLY A 61 0.39 -4.09 11.96
CA GLY A 61 0.45 -5.21 12.91
C GLY A 61 -0.59 -6.27 12.62
N VAL A 62 -0.80 -7.17 13.59
CA VAL A 62 -1.85 -8.22 13.58
C VAL A 62 -2.54 -8.32 14.94
N ASP A 63 -2.46 -7.27 15.74
CA ASP A 63 -3.01 -7.15 17.06
C ASP A 63 -4.31 -6.32 17.06
N GLU A 64 -4.88 -6.08 18.25
CA GLU A 64 -6.07 -5.25 18.42
C GLU A 64 -5.90 -3.82 17.87
N ARG A 65 -4.70 -3.24 17.96
CA ARG A 65 -4.42 -1.90 17.41
C ARG A 65 -4.52 -1.89 15.89
N ALA A 66 -4.08 -2.97 15.25
CA ALA A 66 -4.21 -3.14 13.81
C ALA A 66 -5.68 -3.20 13.37
N MET A 67 -6.58 -3.79 14.18
CA MET A 67 -8.03 -3.75 13.93
C MET A 67 -8.60 -2.34 13.99
N HIS A 68 -8.10 -1.48 14.88
CA HIS A 68 -8.49 -0.08 14.92
C HIS A 68 -8.09 0.67 13.63
N HIS A 69 -7.01 0.28 12.97
CA HIS A 69 -6.66 0.84 11.66
C HIS A 69 -7.69 0.47 10.58
N LEU A 70 -8.22 -0.76 10.59
CA LEU A 70 -9.29 -1.14 9.66
C LEU A 70 -10.54 -0.29 9.86
N PHE A 71 -10.92 -0.04 11.10
CA PHE A 71 -12.01 0.88 11.40
C PHE A 71 -11.71 2.30 10.91
N ALA A 72 -10.51 2.81 11.19
CA ALA A 72 -10.11 4.15 10.78
C ALA A 72 -10.19 4.32 9.25
N GLU A 73 -9.78 3.32 8.46
CA GLU A 73 -9.86 3.36 6.99
C GLU A 73 -11.31 3.51 6.49
N VAL A 74 -12.28 2.87 7.16
CA VAL A 74 -13.69 3.02 6.82
C VAL A 74 -14.22 4.40 7.24
N LEU A 75 -13.92 4.82 8.47
CA LEU A 75 -14.35 6.10 9.01
C LEU A 75 -13.77 7.27 8.20
N ASP A 76 -12.51 7.21 7.82
CA ASP A 76 -11.84 8.25 7.03
C ASP A 76 -12.51 8.48 5.67
N ASN A 77 -13.10 7.43 5.07
CA ASN A 77 -13.87 7.63 3.83
C ASN A 77 -15.13 8.48 4.07
N SER A 78 -15.86 8.23 5.15
CA SER A 78 -17.02 9.05 5.53
C SER A 78 -16.61 10.46 5.95
N MET A 79 -15.48 10.60 6.67
CA MET A 79 -14.93 11.90 7.04
C MET A 79 -14.47 12.71 5.82
N ASP A 80 -13.93 12.06 4.79
CA ASP A 80 -13.58 12.76 3.54
C ASP A 80 -14.80 13.36 2.85
N GLU A 81 -15.96 12.69 2.89
CA GLU A 81 -17.23 13.24 2.39
C GLU A 81 -17.68 14.45 3.23
N ALA A 82 -17.50 14.38 4.55
CA ALA A 82 -17.84 15.49 5.45
C ALA A 82 -16.90 16.70 5.24
N VAL A 83 -15.61 16.48 5.13
CA VAL A 83 -14.60 17.53 4.85
C VAL A 83 -14.84 18.17 3.48
N ALA A 84 -15.25 17.37 2.50
CA ALA A 84 -15.61 17.87 1.18
C ALA A 84 -16.97 18.60 1.15
N GLY A 85 -17.72 18.61 2.26
CA GLY A 85 -19.00 19.30 2.40
C GLY A 85 -20.19 18.55 1.81
N PHE A 86 -20.06 17.25 1.55
CA PHE A 86 -21.12 16.41 0.99
C PHE A 86 -21.84 15.57 2.03
N ALA A 87 -21.25 15.35 3.21
CA ALA A 87 -21.90 14.69 4.33
C ALA A 87 -21.95 15.64 5.54
N ASP A 88 -23.03 15.61 6.28
CA ASP A 88 -23.20 16.31 7.56
C ASP A 88 -23.60 15.37 8.71
N ARG A 89 -23.70 14.06 8.40
CA ARG A 89 -24.02 13.03 9.38
C ARG A 89 -23.17 11.80 9.12
N ILE A 90 -22.54 11.32 10.20
CA ILE A 90 -21.82 10.04 10.23
C ILE A 90 -22.26 9.31 11.49
N GLU A 91 -22.66 8.06 11.34
CA GLU A 91 -23.05 7.18 12.43
C GLU A 91 -22.11 5.98 12.49
N VAL A 92 -21.72 5.62 13.69
CA VAL A 92 -20.89 4.44 13.96
C VAL A 92 -21.61 3.57 14.98
N GLU A 93 -21.85 2.32 14.62
CA GLU A 93 -22.54 1.35 15.45
C GLU A 93 -21.67 0.11 15.60
N LEU A 94 -21.48 -0.34 16.85
CA LEU A 94 -20.89 -1.63 17.16
C LEU A 94 -21.99 -2.54 17.65
N GLU A 95 -22.32 -3.55 16.87
CA GLU A 95 -23.38 -4.50 17.15
C GLU A 95 -22.93 -5.56 18.17
N ALA A 96 -23.88 -6.23 18.81
CA ALA A 96 -23.58 -7.22 19.85
C ALA A 96 -22.84 -8.46 19.34
N ASP A 97 -22.90 -8.75 18.06
CA ASP A 97 -22.17 -9.83 17.40
C ASP A 97 -20.75 -9.45 16.98
N GLY A 98 -20.34 -8.20 17.24
CA GLY A 98 -19.05 -7.65 16.87
C GLY A 98 -19.02 -7.01 15.47
N THR A 99 -20.14 -6.94 14.76
CA THR A 99 -20.23 -6.21 13.49
C THR A 99 -20.08 -4.72 13.76
N LEU A 100 -19.20 -4.08 12.99
CA LEU A 100 -19.03 -2.64 13.01
C LEU A 100 -19.65 -2.04 11.75
N ARG A 101 -20.57 -1.09 11.95
CA ARG A 101 -21.25 -0.37 10.88
C ARG A 101 -20.86 1.09 10.91
N VAL A 102 -20.52 1.64 9.75
CA VAL A 102 -20.31 3.07 9.54
C VAL A 102 -21.26 3.52 8.44
N THR A 103 -22.08 4.52 8.74
CA THR A 103 -23.06 5.08 7.81
C THR A 103 -22.81 6.58 7.68
N ASP A 104 -22.83 7.09 6.46
CA ASP A 104 -22.83 8.51 6.18
C ASP A 104 -23.94 8.87 5.19
N ASN A 105 -24.25 10.15 5.09
CA ASN A 105 -25.21 10.68 4.14
C ASN A 105 -24.53 11.45 2.99
N GLY A 106 -23.28 11.07 2.66
CA GLY A 106 -22.51 11.63 1.56
C GLY A 106 -23.00 11.21 0.17
N ARG A 107 -22.14 11.38 -0.82
CA ARG A 107 -22.46 11.04 -2.23
C ARG A 107 -22.46 9.54 -2.50
N GLY A 108 -21.90 8.75 -1.62
CA GLY A 108 -21.65 7.33 -1.82
C GLY A 108 -20.53 7.04 -2.82
N MET A 109 -20.24 5.74 -2.99
CA MET A 109 -19.27 5.27 -3.96
C MET A 109 -19.91 5.02 -5.33
N PRO A 110 -19.22 5.29 -6.46
CA PRO A 110 -19.80 5.08 -7.78
C PRO A 110 -20.06 3.59 -8.03
N VAL A 111 -21.26 3.28 -8.49
CA VAL A 111 -21.70 1.91 -8.83
C VAL A 111 -21.72 1.65 -10.34
N ASP A 112 -21.45 2.66 -11.16
CA ASP A 112 -21.38 2.54 -12.62
C ASP A 112 -20.26 1.58 -13.05
N PRO A 113 -20.38 0.98 -14.26
CA PRO A 113 -19.31 0.15 -14.83
C PRO A 113 -18.01 0.92 -14.96
N HIS A 114 -16.90 0.33 -14.49
CA HIS A 114 -15.61 0.98 -14.57
C HIS A 114 -15.07 1.01 -16.02
N PRO A 115 -14.57 2.15 -16.54
CA PRO A 115 -14.15 2.28 -17.95
C PRO A 115 -13.11 1.25 -18.41
N LYS A 116 -12.17 0.88 -17.55
CA LYS A 116 -11.16 -0.17 -17.85
C LYS A 116 -11.67 -1.60 -17.65
N PHE A 117 -12.75 -1.77 -16.90
CA PHE A 117 -13.32 -3.07 -16.54
C PHE A 117 -14.85 -3.03 -16.72
N PRO A 118 -15.35 -3.05 -17.96
CA PRO A 118 -16.78 -2.83 -18.24
C PRO A 118 -17.75 -3.87 -17.63
N LYS A 119 -17.21 -5.00 -17.16
CA LYS A 119 -17.98 -6.07 -16.50
C LYS A 119 -18.03 -5.91 -14.96
N LYS A 120 -17.34 -4.91 -14.41
CA LYS A 120 -17.24 -4.68 -12.98
C LYS A 120 -17.69 -3.24 -12.67
N SER A 121 -18.42 -3.06 -11.57
CA SER A 121 -18.72 -1.73 -11.05
C SER A 121 -17.48 -1.04 -10.52
N ALA A 122 -17.49 0.29 -10.46
CA ALA A 122 -16.41 1.03 -9.82
C ALA A 122 -16.29 0.64 -8.33
N LEU A 123 -17.41 0.43 -7.64
CA LEU A 123 -17.43 -0.07 -6.26
C LEU A 123 -16.70 -1.42 -6.15
N GLU A 124 -17.00 -2.40 -7.03
CA GLU A 124 -16.29 -3.69 -7.01
C GLU A 124 -14.78 -3.52 -7.18
N ILE A 125 -14.36 -2.62 -8.07
CA ILE A 125 -12.94 -2.32 -8.28
C ILE A 125 -12.31 -1.70 -7.03
N ILE A 126 -12.97 -0.72 -6.40
CA ILE A 126 -12.49 -0.09 -5.18
C ILE A 126 -12.32 -1.11 -4.05
N MET A 127 -13.22 -2.07 -3.95
CA MET A 127 -13.19 -3.09 -2.90
C MET A 127 -12.19 -4.22 -3.17
N THR A 128 -11.84 -4.50 -4.42
CA THR A 128 -11.09 -5.73 -4.78
C THR A 128 -9.74 -5.49 -5.44
N VAL A 129 -9.43 -4.26 -5.82
CA VAL A 129 -8.17 -3.92 -6.49
C VAL A 129 -7.39 -2.93 -5.63
N LEU A 130 -6.16 -3.28 -5.27
CA LEU A 130 -5.24 -2.38 -4.57
C LEU A 130 -4.91 -1.18 -5.46
N HIS A 131 -4.73 -0.02 -4.84
CA HIS A 131 -4.42 1.24 -5.53
C HIS A 131 -5.52 1.66 -6.53
N ALA A 132 -6.77 1.33 -6.24
CA ALA A 132 -7.94 1.80 -6.96
C ALA A 132 -8.70 2.83 -6.09
N GLY A 133 -9.01 4.00 -6.66
CA GLY A 133 -9.75 5.03 -5.93
C GLY A 133 -9.81 6.36 -6.68
N GLY A 134 -10.74 7.23 -6.27
CA GLY A 134 -10.97 8.55 -6.88
C GLY A 134 -10.11 9.68 -6.29
N LYS A 135 -9.27 9.40 -5.31
CA LYS A 135 -8.56 10.42 -4.51
C LYS A 135 -7.16 10.77 -5.04
N PHE A 136 -6.65 10.06 -6.07
CA PHE A 136 -5.29 10.24 -6.58
C PHE A 136 -5.06 11.54 -7.36
N SER A 137 -6.10 12.12 -7.95
CA SER A 137 -5.94 13.23 -8.91
C SER A 137 -6.23 14.61 -8.32
N GLY A 138 -6.66 14.71 -7.07
CA GLY A 138 -7.10 15.98 -6.46
C GLY A 138 -8.32 16.62 -7.12
N LYS A 139 -8.93 15.96 -8.11
CA LYS A 139 -10.08 16.50 -8.85
C LYS A 139 -11.39 16.42 -8.09
N VAL A 140 -11.51 15.43 -7.23
CA VAL A 140 -12.74 15.13 -6.48
C VAL A 140 -12.60 15.55 -5.02
N TYR A 141 -11.41 15.40 -4.46
CA TYR A 141 -11.09 15.76 -3.08
C TYR A 141 -9.85 16.66 -3.06
N HIS A 142 -9.95 17.83 -2.43
CA HIS A 142 -8.82 18.74 -2.22
C HIS A 142 -7.97 18.33 -1.03
N THR A 143 -8.59 17.72 -0.03
CA THR A 143 -7.95 17.17 1.16
C THR A 143 -8.60 15.83 1.46
N SER A 144 -7.82 14.81 1.79
CA SER A 144 -8.33 13.45 2.03
C SER A 144 -7.35 12.70 2.93
N GLY A 145 -7.86 11.90 3.86
CA GLY A 145 -7.09 11.01 4.72
C GLY A 145 -6.55 9.79 3.96
N GLY A 146 -7.32 9.28 3.01
CA GLY A 146 -7.01 8.05 2.27
C GLY A 146 -6.28 8.28 0.94
N LEU A 147 -5.01 8.71 0.96
CA LEU A 147 -4.24 9.03 -0.25
C LEU A 147 -3.71 7.80 -1.02
N HIS A 148 -3.70 6.63 -0.42
CA HIS A 148 -3.04 5.45 -0.99
C HIS A 148 -3.95 4.57 -1.86
N GLY A 149 -5.28 4.74 -1.75
CA GLY A 149 -6.28 3.95 -2.50
C GLY A 149 -6.25 2.46 -2.17
N VAL A 150 -5.90 2.11 -0.93
CA VAL A 150 -5.84 0.71 -0.46
C VAL A 150 -6.73 0.45 0.75
N GLY A 151 -7.18 1.46 1.49
CA GLY A 151 -7.86 1.31 2.77
C GLY A 151 -9.02 0.33 2.73
N VAL A 152 -10.06 0.60 1.96
CA VAL A 152 -11.24 -0.28 1.91
C VAL A 152 -10.97 -1.65 1.28
N SER A 153 -10.03 -1.76 0.35
CA SER A 153 -9.64 -3.05 -0.21
C SER A 153 -8.85 -3.89 0.81
N VAL A 154 -8.10 -3.26 1.70
CA VAL A 154 -7.43 -3.91 2.85
C VAL A 154 -8.46 -4.36 3.87
N VAL A 155 -9.47 -3.52 4.21
CA VAL A 155 -10.60 -3.92 5.06
C VAL A 155 -11.29 -5.15 4.47
N ASN A 156 -11.63 -5.14 3.19
CA ASN A 156 -12.24 -6.29 2.52
C ASN A 156 -11.36 -7.55 2.55
N ALA A 157 -10.05 -7.39 2.37
CA ALA A 157 -9.12 -8.53 2.37
C ALA A 157 -9.01 -9.23 3.73
N LEU A 158 -9.15 -8.47 4.83
CA LEU A 158 -8.91 -8.92 6.20
C LEU A 158 -10.20 -9.16 7.01
N SER A 159 -11.36 -8.88 6.44
CA SER A 159 -12.65 -9.15 7.06
C SER A 159 -13.21 -10.50 6.60
N ASP A 160 -13.93 -11.19 7.48
CA ASP A 160 -14.69 -12.39 7.13
C ASP A 160 -15.86 -12.06 6.20
N LYS A 161 -16.47 -10.88 6.42
CA LYS A 161 -17.58 -10.37 5.62
C LYS A 161 -17.55 -8.85 5.58
N VAL A 162 -17.78 -8.29 4.42
CA VAL A 162 -18.03 -6.86 4.21
C VAL A 162 -19.30 -6.70 3.40
N GLU A 163 -20.21 -5.88 3.90
CA GLU A 163 -21.41 -5.45 3.18
C GLU A 163 -21.30 -3.95 2.92
N VAL A 164 -21.61 -3.54 1.70
CA VAL A 164 -21.62 -2.13 1.29
C VAL A 164 -22.96 -1.83 0.65
N GLU A 165 -23.66 -0.84 1.19
CA GLU A 165 -24.90 -0.28 0.65
C GLU A 165 -24.64 1.16 0.20
N VAL A 166 -25.13 1.54 -0.98
CA VAL A 166 -24.94 2.87 -1.57
C VAL A 166 -26.28 3.42 -2.06
#